data_0c107cc0d9e85e760325b9ce8bfdb514
#
_entry.id   0c107cc0d9e85e760325b9ce8bfdb514
#
_cell.length_a   1.000
_cell.length_b   1.000
_cell.length_c   1.000
_cell.angle_alpha   90.00
_cell.angle_beta   90.00
_cell.angle_gamma   90.00
#
_symmetry.space_group_name_H-M   'P 1'
#
loop_
_entity.id
_entity.type
_entity.pdbx_description
1 polymer ?
#
loop_
_entity_poly.entity_id
_entity_poly.type
_entity_poly.pdbx_seq_one_letter_code
_entity_poly.pdbx_strand_id
1 'polypeptide(L)'
;RPSENPCKFTKNNPDCTTISRFVCYFFHKKGLLFRIFSKFVRFFECNKFTNISNTMVSYKDLGLVNTREMFAKAIKGGYAVPAFNFNNMEQLQAIVMAAAETKSPVILQVSKGARNYANQTLLRYMAEGAVEYAKELGWAKPQIVLHLDHGDSFELCKSCVDMGFSSVMIDGSALPYDENVALTKQVVEY
;
A
#
# COMPACT_ATOMS: atom_id res chain seq x y z
N ARG A 1 -18.68 -43.39 23.82
CA ARG A 1 -17.26 -43.21 23.41
C ARG A 1 -17.04 -41.73 23.21
N PRO A 2 -16.12 -41.06 23.90
CA PRO A 2 -15.82 -39.64 23.67
C PRO A 2 -14.95 -39.52 22.41
N SER A 3 -15.35 -38.62 21.51
CA SER A 3 -14.67 -38.24 20.28
C SER A 3 -13.35 -37.55 20.59
N GLU A 4 -12.31 -38.01 19.95
CA GLU A 4 -10.94 -37.51 20.04
C GLU A 4 -10.84 -36.00 19.71
N ASN A 5 -10.10 -35.31 20.54
CA ASN A 5 -9.81 -33.90 20.48
C ASN A 5 -8.82 -33.58 19.34
N PRO A 6 -9.15 -32.84 18.29
CA PRO A 6 -8.31 -32.67 17.09
C PRO A 6 -7.16 -31.69 17.22
N CYS A 7 -6.83 -31.20 18.42
CA CYS A 7 -5.72 -30.27 18.64
C CYS A 7 -4.72 -30.80 19.64
N LYS A 8 -3.90 -31.78 19.23
CA LYS A 8 -2.63 -32.05 19.90
C LYS A 8 -1.58 -31.06 19.35
N PHE A 9 -1.38 -29.98 20.06
CA PHE A 9 -0.25 -29.08 19.80
C PHE A 9 1.04 -29.73 20.26
N THR A 10 1.85 -30.21 19.33
CA THR A 10 3.25 -30.53 19.61
C THR A 10 4.07 -29.23 19.49
N LYS A 11 4.96 -29.00 20.46
CA LYS A 11 5.79 -27.78 20.60
C LYS A 11 6.75 -27.49 19.42
N ASN A 12 6.77 -28.30 18.38
CA ASN A 12 7.78 -28.32 17.32
C ASN A 12 7.19 -28.20 15.91
N ASN A 13 6.04 -27.55 15.70
CA ASN A 13 5.56 -27.29 14.35
C ASN A 13 6.02 -25.89 13.90
N PRO A 14 6.91 -25.76 12.88
CA PRO A 14 7.47 -24.48 12.43
C PRO A 14 6.46 -23.54 11.75
N ASP A 15 5.27 -24.02 11.37
CA ASP A 15 4.30 -23.27 10.57
C ASP A 15 3.29 -22.46 11.41
N CYS A 16 3.43 -22.44 12.74
CA CYS A 16 2.53 -21.70 13.59
C CYS A 16 3.05 -20.28 13.85
N THR A 17 2.54 -19.29 13.13
CA THR A 17 2.89 -17.88 13.33
C THR A 17 2.54 -17.39 14.74
N THR A 18 3.27 -16.41 15.25
CA THR A 18 3.12 -15.84 16.60
C THR A 18 1.68 -15.35 16.87
N ILE A 19 0.98 -14.90 15.82
CA ILE A 19 -0.41 -14.42 15.90
C ILE A 19 -1.37 -15.58 16.17
N SER A 20 -1.20 -16.75 15.54
CA SER A 20 -2.08 -17.90 15.78
C SER A 20 -1.93 -18.45 17.20
N ARG A 21 -0.72 -18.35 17.79
CA ARG A 21 -0.48 -18.71 19.20
C ARG A 21 -1.17 -17.77 20.18
N PHE A 22 -1.16 -16.47 19.91
CA PHE A 22 -1.79 -15.47 20.75
C PHE A 22 -3.31 -15.58 20.74
N VAL A 23 -3.89 -15.79 19.57
CA VAL A 23 -5.32 -15.98 19.37
C VAL A 23 -5.82 -17.26 20.05
N CYS A 24 -5.11 -18.39 19.91
CA CYS A 24 -5.47 -19.64 20.61
C CYS A 24 -5.40 -19.52 22.14
N TYR A 25 -4.44 -18.79 22.70
CA TYR A 25 -4.30 -18.61 24.15
C TYR A 25 -5.44 -17.78 24.75
N PHE A 26 -5.89 -16.75 24.04
CA PHE A 26 -6.93 -15.83 24.54
C PHE A 26 -8.32 -16.47 24.56
N PHE A 27 -8.60 -17.42 23.66
CA PHE A 27 -9.94 -18.01 23.50
C PHE A 27 -10.17 -19.33 24.23
N HIS A 28 -9.15 -19.91 24.84
CA HIS A 28 -9.30 -21.18 25.56
C HIS A 28 -10.18 -21.10 26.83
N LYS A 29 -10.50 -19.89 27.29
CA LYS A 29 -11.27 -19.67 28.55
C LYS A 29 -12.78 -19.39 28.37
N LYS A 30 -13.35 -19.31 27.14
CA LYS A 30 -14.80 -19.03 26.97
C LYS A 30 -15.41 -19.85 25.82
N GLY A 31 -16.01 -20.99 26.17
CA GLY A 31 -16.50 -22.02 25.23
C GLY A 31 -17.58 -21.64 24.21
N LEU A 32 -18.25 -20.49 24.30
CA LEU A 32 -19.30 -20.10 23.36
C LEU A 32 -18.76 -19.36 22.12
N LEU A 33 -17.69 -18.60 22.28
CA LEU A 33 -17.04 -17.91 21.17
C LEU A 33 -16.29 -18.87 20.22
N PHE A 34 -15.92 -20.05 20.71
CA PHE A 34 -15.17 -21.04 19.95
C PHE A 34 -15.91 -21.56 18.71
N ARG A 35 -17.25 -21.69 18.78
CA ARG A 35 -18.07 -22.14 17.64
C ARG A 35 -18.17 -21.10 16.51
N ILE A 36 -18.18 -19.83 16.85
CA ILE A 36 -18.21 -18.73 15.86
C ILE A 36 -16.83 -18.58 15.25
N PHE A 37 -15.79 -18.65 16.07
CA PHE A 37 -14.39 -18.52 15.63
C PHE A 37 -13.93 -19.71 14.78
N SER A 38 -14.33 -20.96 15.08
CA SER A 38 -13.99 -22.11 14.24
C SER A 38 -14.65 -22.03 12.85
N LYS A 39 -15.82 -21.44 12.72
CA LYS A 39 -16.43 -21.13 11.43
C LYS A 39 -15.68 -20.00 10.69
N PHE A 40 -15.20 -19.00 11.43
CA PHE A 40 -14.44 -17.90 10.90
C PHE A 40 -13.06 -18.35 10.41
N VAL A 41 -12.35 -19.15 11.20
CA VAL A 41 -11.06 -19.76 10.82
C VAL A 41 -11.23 -20.70 9.61
N ARG A 42 -12.28 -21.54 9.57
CA ARG A 42 -12.58 -22.37 8.39
C ARG A 42 -12.93 -21.54 7.14
N PHE A 43 -13.54 -20.38 7.31
CA PHE A 43 -13.79 -19.44 6.20
C PHE A 43 -12.48 -18.88 5.64
N PHE A 44 -11.49 -18.61 6.50
CA PHE A 44 -10.16 -18.16 6.07
C PHE A 44 -9.30 -19.31 5.51
N GLU A 45 -9.43 -20.54 6.03
CA GLU A 45 -8.71 -21.70 5.50
C GLU A 45 -9.29 -22.23 4.17
N CYS A 46 -10.60 -22.03 3.94
CA CYS A 46 -11.26 -22.48 2.71
C CYS A 46 -11.12 -21.50 1.53
N ASN A 47 -10.86 -20.24 1.80
CA ASN A 47 -10.38 -19.33 0.76
C ASN A 47 -8.89 -19.61 0.57
N LYS A 48 -8.56 -20.55 -0.32
CA LYS A 48 -7.25 -20.55 -0.96
C LYS A 48 -6.98 -19.10 -1.33
N PHE A 49 -6.04 -18.45 -0.65
CA PHE A 49 -5.32 -17.33 -1.23
C PHE A 49 -4.66 -17.89 -2.49
N THR A 50 -5.46 -18.08 -3.52
CA THR A 50 -4.94 -18.23 -4.87
C THR A 50 -4.11 -16.99 -5.06
N ASN A 51 -2.84 -17.23 -5.26
CA ASN A 51 -1.84 -16.29 -5.72
C ASN A 51 -2.51 -14.99 -6.14
N ILE A 52 -2.34 -13.90 -5.35
CA ILE A 52 -2.52 -12.57 -5.89
C ILE A 52 -1.52 -12.60 -7.03
N SER A 53 -2.02 -12.85 -8.24
CA SER A 53 -1.20 -12.88 -9.43
C SER A 53 -0.42 -11.57 -9.41
N ASN A 54 0.87 -11.62 -9.71
CA ASN A 54 1.72 -10.46 -9.99
C ASN A 54 1.23 -9.77 -11.29
N THR A 55 -0.07 -9.50 -11.39
CA THR A 55 -0.64 -8.72 -12.47
C THR A 55 -0.28 -7.28 -12.19
N MET A 56 0.48 -6.69 -13.09
CA MET A 56 0.74 -5.25 -13.11
C MET A 56 -0.60 -4.52 -13.03
N VAL A 57 -0.70 -3.60 -12.07
CA VAL A 57 -1.87 -2.73 -11.90
C VAL A 57 -1.53 -1.37 -12.43
N SER A 58 -2.30 -0.89 -13.39
CA SER A 58 -2.10 0.47 -13.88
C SER A 58 -2.57 1.50 -12.85
N TYR A 59 -1.80 2.56 -12.64
CA TYR A 59 -2.22 3.69 -11.81
C TYR A 59 -3.57 4.29 -12.29
N LYS A 60 -3.86 4.18 -13.59
CA LYS A 60 -5.14 4.63 -14.17
C LYS A 60 -6.32 3.83 -13.67
N ASP A 61 -6.13 2.52 -13.46
CA ASP A 61 -7.18 1.64 -12.92
C ASP A 61 -7.52 2.00 -11.47
N LEU A 62 -6.56 2.59 -10.74
CA LEU A 62 -6.76 3.14 -9.40
C LEU A 62 -7.31 4.58 -9.40
N GLY A 63 -7.60 5.15 -10.57
CA GLY A 63 -8.06 6.53 -10.70
C GLY A 63 -7.01 7.60 -10.43
N LEU A 64 -5.74 7.22 -10.31
CA LEU A 64 -4.61 8.13 -10.07
C LEU A 64 -4.19 8.82 -11.37
N VAL A 65 -3.51 9.97 -11.22
CA VAL A 65 -2.89 10.69 -12.33
C VAL A 65 -1.36 10.67 -12.20
N ASN A 66 -0.65 10.89 -13.29
CA ASN A 66 0.80 11.07 -13.26
C ASN A 66 1.18 12.55 -13.11
N THR A 67 2.46 12.80 -12.87
CA THR A 67 2.99 14.15 -12.61
C THR A 67 3.16 15.00 -13.87
N ARG A 68 3.19 14.43 -15.07
CA ARG A 68 3.57 15.13 -16.32
C ARG A 68 2.68 16.37 -16.60
N GLU A 69 1.36 16.13 -16.71
CA GLU A 69 0.42 17.22 -16.98
C GLU A 69 0.26 18.14 -15.77
N MET A 70 0.31 17.59 -14.57
CA MET A 70 0.22 18.33 -13.32
C MET A 70 1.36 19.35 -13.22
N PHE A 71 2.60 18.95 -13.46
CA PHE A 71 3.76 19.85 -13.43
C PHE A 71 3.78 20.83 -14.59
N ALA A 72 3.36 20.41 -15.79
CA ALA A 72 3.24 21.35 -16.91
C ALA A 72 2.26 22.51 -16.59
N LYS A 73 1.14 22.22 -15.95
CA LYS A 73 0.18 23.24 -15.48
C LYS A 73 0.75 24.10 -14.36
N ALA A 74 1.45 23.49 -13.41
CA ALA A 74 2.06 24.19 -12.29
C ALA A 74 3.14 25.20 -12.76
N ILE A 75 4.02 24.77 -13.67
CA ILE A 75 5.06 25.62 -14.28
C ILE A 75 4.40 26.79 -15.02
N LYS A 76 3.41 26.51 -15.86
CA LYS A 76 2.70 27.56 -16.62
C LYS A 76 1.94 28.53 -15.71
N GLY A 77 1.36 28.01 -14.63
CA GLY A 77 0.56 28.78 -13.69
C GLY A 77 1.37 29.48 -12.59
N GLY A 78 2.68 29.19 -12.46
CA GLY A 78 3.53 29.77 -11.43
C GLY A 78 3.16 29.34 -10.01
N TYR A 79 2.68 28.09 -9.80
CA TYR A 79 2.34 27.55 -8.49
C TYR A 79 3.06 26.24 -8.19
N ALA A 80 3.19 25.89 -6.92
CA ALA A 80 3.75 24.62 -6.47
C ALA A 80 2.66 23.58 -6.25
N VAL A 81 3.00 22.30 -6.43
CA VAL A 81 2.16 21.16 -6.07
C VAL A 81 2.71 20.55 -4.79
N PRO A 82 1.89 20.40 -3.72
CA PRO A 82 2.37 19.85 -2.47
C PRO A 82 2.53 18.33 -2.57
N ALA A 83 3.58 17.80 -1.90
CA ALA A 83 3.81 16.39 -1.70
C ALA A 83 3.79 16.09 -0.20
N PHE A 84 2.85 15.26 0.24
CA PHE A 84 2.68 14.93 1.64
C PHE A 84 2.99 13.46 1.90
N ASN A 85 3.90 13.20 2.83
CA ASN A 85 4.16 11.86 3.32
C ASN A 85 2.99 11.37 4.17
N PHE A 86 2.58 10.12 3.97
CA PHE A 86 1.61 9.47 4.83
C PHE A 86 2.05 8.04 5.18
N ASN A 87 1.68 7.59 6.39
CA ASN A 87 2.02 6.28 6.91
C ASN A 87 0.80 5.51 7.40
N ASN A 88 -0.33 6.19 7.57
CA ASN A 88 -1.56 5.63 8.12
C ASN A 88 -2.80 6.29 7.50
N MET A 89 -3.95 5.73 7.82
CA MET A 89 -5.24 6.15 7.28
C MET A 89 -5.62 7.56 7.73
N GLU A 90 -5.31 7.95 8.96
CA GLU A 90 -5.68 9.24 9.54
C GLU A 90 -4.98 10.39 8.82
N GLN A 91 -3.68 10.22 8.55
CA GLN A 91 -2.91 11.19 7.75
C GLN A 91 -3.46 11.28 6.32
N LEU A 92 -3.74 10.14 5.70
CA LEU A 92 -4.31 10.09 4.37
C LEU A 92 -5.65 10.82 4.28
N GLN A 93 -6.57 10.57 5.22
CA GLN A 93 -7.85 11.25 5.28
C GLN A 93 -7.70 12.77 5.39
N ALA A 94 -6.84 13.24 6.30
CA ALA A 94 -6.60 14.67 6.47
C ALA A 94 -6.07 15.33 5.19
N ILE A 95 -5.11 14.69 4.50
CA ILE A 95 -4.55 15.19 3.24
C ILE A 95 -5.62 15.24 2.15
N VAL A 96 -6.41 14.17 2.00
CA VAL A 96 -7.46 14.08 0.97
C VAL A 96 -8.58 15.09 1.23
N MET A 97 -9.00 15.27 2.48
CA MET A 97 -10.01 16.27 2.85
C MET A 97 -9.55 17.68 2.47
N ALA A 98 -8.34 18.06 2.85
CA ALA A 98 -7.78 19.38 2.53
C ALA A 98 -7.63 19.59 1.01
N ALA A 99 -7.16 18.56 0.29
CA ALA A 99 -7.03 18.62 -1.17
C ALA A 99 -8.40 18.73 -1.87
N ALA A 100 -9.41 18.01 -1.40
CA ALA A 100 -10.77 18.03 -1.94
C ALA A 100 -11.47 19.38 -1.68
N GLU A 101 -11.32 19.93 -0.47
CA GLU A 101 -11.87 21.25 -0.10
C GLU A 101 -11.34 22.35 -1.00
N THR A 102 -10.03 22.33 -1.25
CA THR A 102 -9.36 23.34 -2.09
C THR A 102 -9.38 22.99 -3.58
N LYS A 103 -9.80 21.77 -3.95
CA LYS A 103 -9.69 21.19 -5.31
C LYS A 103 -8.29 21.29 -5.88
N SER A 104 -7.29 21.17 -5.01
CA SER A 104 -5.87 21.33 -5.34
C SER A 104 -5.21 19.98 -5.64
N PRO A 105 -4.40 19.89 -6.71
CA PRO A 105 -3.64 18.69 -6.99
C PRO A 105 -2.69 18.36 -5.83
N VAL A 106 -2.52 17.06 -5.55
CA VAL A 106 -1.71 16.58 -4.43
C VAL A 106 -0.91 15.34 -4.79
N ILE A 107 0.30 15.25 -4.26
CA ILE A 107 1.15 14.08 -4.33
C ILE A 107 1.10 13.39 -2.96
N LEU A 108 0.56 12.18 -2.93
CA LEU A 108 0.61 11.28 -1.79
C LEU A 108 1.94 10.53 -1.82
N GLN A 109 2.82 10.83 -0.89
CA GLN A 109 4.20 10.41 -0.89
C GLN A 109 4.44 9.29 0.11
N VAL A 110 5.15 8.24 -0.30
CA VAL A 110 5.42 7.05 0.51
C VAL A 110 6.90 6.71 0.42
N SER A 111 7.59 6.74 1.56
CA SER A 111 8.96 6.24 1.66
C SER A 111 9.00 4.71 1.74
N LYS A 112 10.18 4.11 1.53
CA LYS A 112 10.43 2.69 1.79
C LYS A 112 10.00 2.28 3.20
N GLY A 113 10.29 3.11 4.20
CA GLY A 113 9.89 2.86 5.60
C GLY A 113 8.38 2.84 5.78
N ALA A 114 7.67 3.82 5.23
CA ALA A 114 6.20 3.88 5.26
C ALA A 114 5.56 2.67 4.55
N ARG A 115 6.12 2.26 3.41
CA ARG A 115 5.67 1.09 2.66
C ARG A 115 5.84 -0.21 3.44
N ASN A 116 6.94 -0.36 4.17
CA ASN A 116 7.18 -1.52 5.04
C ASN A 116 6.25 -1.50 6.27
N TYR A 117 6.00 -0.33 6.85
CA TYR A 117 5.13 -0.17 8.02
C TYR A 117 3.67 -0.49 7.70
N ALA A 118 3.11 0.11 6.65
CA ALA A 118 1.70 -0.01 6.33
C ALA A 118 1.36 -1.24 5.48
N ASN A 119 2.34 -1.97 4.95
CA ASN A 119 2.22 -3.02 3.94
C ASN A 119 1.81 -2.48 2.56
N GLN A 120 2.51 -2.95 1.53
CA GLN A 120 2.31 -2.48 0.15
C GLN A 120 0.90 -2.70 -0.40
N THR A 121 0.26 -3.83 -0.06
CA THR A 121 -1.11 -4.14 -0.51
C THR A 121 -2.11 -3.17 0.10
N LEU A 122 -1.99 -2.90 1.40
CA LEU A 122 -2.87 -1.95 2.08
C LEU A 122 -2.68 -0.55 1.54
N LEU A 123 -1.45 -0.10 1.29
CA LEU A 123 -1.18 1.22 0.69
C LEU A 123 -1.83 1.39 -0.68
N ARG A 124 -1.83 0.36 -1.51
CA ARG A 124 -2.50 0.40 -2.81
C ARG A 124 -4.01 0.65 -2.65
N TYR A 125 -4.67 -0.12 -1.80
CA TYR A 125 -6.11 0.06 -1.56
C TYR A 125 -6.44 1.37 -0.84
N MET A 126 -5.54 1.85 0.01
CA MET A 126 -5.66 3.19 0.61
C MET A 126 -5.58 4.29 -0.46
N ALA A 127 -4.68 4.16 -1.45
CA ALA A 127 -4.56 5.13 -2.54
C ALA A 127 -5.78 5.11 -3.48
N GLU A 128 -6.31 3.93 -3.81
CA GLU A 128 -7.55 3.77 -4.55
C GLU A 128 -8.73 4.37 -3.77
N GLY A 129 -8.86 4.03 -2.49
CA GLY A 129 -9.87 4.59 -1.58
C GLY A 129 -9.76 6.12 -1.42
N ALA A 130 -8.55 6.68 -1.47
CA ALA A 130 -8.34 8.13 -1.42
C ALA A 130 -8.97 8.86 -2.62
N VAL A 131 -8.90 8.25 -3.82
CA VAL A 131 -9.53 8.80 -5.03
C VAL A 131 -11.04 8.78 -4.90
N GLU A 132 -11.63 7.66 -4.47
CA GLU A 132 -13.07 7.55 -4.30
C GLU A 132 -13.57 8.49 -3.18
N TYR A 133 -12.88 8.54 -2.05
CA TYR A 133 -13.21 9.46 -0.97
C TYR A 133 -13.17 10.94 -1.41
N ALA A 134 -12.19 11.32 -2.21
CA ALA A 134 -12.15 12.67 -2.79
C ALA A 134 -13.38 12.97 -3.67
N LYS A 135 -13.87 11.98 -4.43
CA LYS A 135 -15.11 12.12 -5.22
C LYS A 135 -16.34 12.26 -4.33
N GLU A 136 -16.44 11.50 -3.24
CA GLU A 136 -17.52 11.62 -2.24
C GLU A 136 -17.54 13.03 -1.61
N LEU A 137 -16.37 13.62 -1.39
CA LEU A 137 -16.22 15.01 -0.91
C LEU A 137 -16.52 16.07 -1.97
N GLY A 138 -16.99 15.70 -3.18
CA GLY A 138 -17.38 16.62 -4.24
C GLY A 138 -16.26 17.03 -5.19
N TRP A 139 -15.10 16.36 -5.13
CA TRP A 139 -14.04 16.59 -6.10
C TRP A 139 -14.16 15.61 -7.27
N ALA A 140 -15.00 15.92 -8.24
CA ALA A 140 -15.40 15.00 -9.32
C ALA A 140 -14.25 14.43 -10.17
N LYS A 141 -13.12 15.16 -10.28
CA LYS A 141 -11.92 14.73 -11.03
C LYS A 141 -10.68 14.94 -10.16
N PRO A 142 -10.44 14.10 -9.16
CA PRO A 142 -9.30 14.23 -8.28
C PRO A 142 -7.97 14.17 -9.04
N GLN A 143 -7.05 15.06 -8.71
CA GLN A 143 -5.69 15.08 -9.26
C GLN A 143 -4.72 14.59 -8.19
N ILE A 144 -4.76 13.28 -7.95
CA ILE A 144 -3.99 12.60 -6.91
C ILE A 144 -2.91 11.73 -7.56
N VAL A 145 -1.67 11.91 -7.14
CA VAL A 145 -0.50 11.10 -7.53
C VAL A 145 -0.10 10.23 -6.34
N LEU A 146 0.21 8.96 -6.57
CA LEU A 146 0.89 8.12 -5.60
C LEU A 146 2.36 8.01 -5.98
N HIS A 147 3.25 8.46 -5.09
CA HIS A 147 4.68 8.63 -5.36
C HIS A 147 5.55 7.84 -4.39
N LEU A 148 6.55 7.11 -4.93
CA LEU A 148 7.65 6.56 -4.13
C LEU A 148 8.69 7.64 -3.90
N ASP A 149 8.96 7.94 -2.64
CA ASP A 149 9.93 8.91 -2.18
C ASP A 149 11.22 8.19 -1.74
N HIS A 150 12.36 8.58 -2.28
CA HIS A 150 13.68 8.04 -2.01
C HIS A 150 13.77 6.50 -2.13
N GLY A 151 13.41 5.95 -3.30
CA GLY A 151 13.65 4.54 -3.61
C GLY A 151 15.15 4.25 -3.66
N ASP A 152 15.61 3.21 -2.97
CA ASP A 152 17.02 2.86 -2.82
C ASP A 152 17.49 1.76 -3.78
N SER A 153 16.61 1.23 -4.63
CA SER A 153 16.93 0.18 -5.58
C SER A 153 15.97 0.16 -6.78
N PHE A 154 16.45 -0.38 -7.88
CA PHE A 154 15.63 -0.63 -9.06
C PHE A 154 14.44 -1.53 -8.75
N GLU A 155 14.65 -2.61 -7.99
CA GLU A 155 13.63 -3.58 -7.61
C GLU A 155 12.48 -2.93 -6.81
N LEU A 156 12.82 -1.98 -5.93
CA LEU A 156 11.83 -1.23 -5.18
C LEU A 156 11.00 -0.32 -6.10
N CYS A 157 11.65 0.43 -6.99
CA CYS A 157 10.98 1.28 -7.97
C CYS A 157 10.07 0.44 -8.89
N LYS A 158 10.62 -0.66 -9.44
CA LYS A 158 9.87 -1.61 -10.27
C LYS A 158 8.64 -2.14 -9.53
N SER A 159 8.83 -2.63 -8.31
CA SER A 159 7.72 -3.14 -7.49
C SER A 159 6.63 -2.09 -7.21
N CYS A 160 6.99 -0.82 -7.06
CA CYS A 160 6.03 0.27 -6.90
C CYS A 160 5.25 0.52 -8.19
N VAL A 161 5.93 0.59 -9.34
CA VAL A 161 5.29 0.75 -10.66
C VAL A 161 4.31 -0.39 -10.94
N ASP A 162 4.74 -1.65 -10.72
CA ASP A 162 3.91 -2.85 -10.91
C ASP A 162 2.65 -2.84 -10.03
N MET A 163 2.70 -2.15 -8.91
CA MET A 163 1.58 -2.02 -7.97
C MET A 163 0.69 -0.81 -8.18
N GLY A 164 0.92 -0.01 -9.23
CA GLY A 164 0.09 1.12 -9.59
C GLY A 164 0.53 2.46 -9.00
N PHE A 165 1.78 2.59 -8.55
CA PHE A 165 2.34 3.92 -8.29
C PHE A 165 2.43 4.70 -9.61
N SER A 166 1.99 5.94 -9.59
CA SER A 166 1.99 6.80 -10.79
C SER A 166 3.25 7.64 -10.93
N SER A 167 4.14 7.58 -9.94
CA SER A 167 5.43 8.27 -9.91
C SER A 167 6.40 7.56 -8.97
N VAL A 168 7.68 7.52 -9.32
CA VAL A 168 8.73 6.98 -8.47
C VAL A 168 9.97 7.89 -8.53
N MET A 169 10.68 8.01 -7.42
CA MET A 169 11.98 8.63 -7.33
C MET A 169 13.01 7.57 -6.94
N ILE A 170 14.01 7.34 -7.79
CA ILE A 170 15.20 6.60 -7.43
C ILE A 170 16.23 7.55 -6.81
N ASP A 171 16.80 7.16 -5.68
CA ASP A 171 17.81 7.94 -4.98
C ASP A 171 19.18 7.24 -5.06
N GLY A 172 19.97 7.66 -6.03
CA GLY A 172 21.37 7.24 -6.20
C GLY A 172 22.38 8.22 -5.61
N SER A 173 21.96 9.16 -4.76
CA SER A 173 22.85 10.23 -4.25
C SER A 173 24.05 9.74 -3.45
N ALA A 174 23.98 8.54 -2.87
CA ALA A 174 25.10 7.89 -2.18
C ALA A 174 26.08 7.16 -3.12
N LEU A 175 25.75 7.03 -4.40
CA LEU A 175 26.57 6.33 -5.40
C LEU A 175 27.52 7.29 -6.12
N PRO A 176 28.65 6.78 -6.67
CA PRO A 176 29.43 7.52 -7.65
C PRO A 176 28.57 7.99 -8.84
N TYR A 177 28.96 9.09 -9.47
CA TYR A 177 28.18 9.71 -10.55
C TYR A 177 27.74 8.75 -11.64
N ASP A 178 28.68 7.96 -12.20
CA ASP A 178 28.38 7.05 -13.30
C ASP A 178 27.41 5.93 -12.90
N GLU A 179 27.52 5.43 -11.65
CA GLU A 179 26.63 4.43 -11.12
C GLU A 179 25.21 5.01 -10.87
N ASN A 180 25.13 6.25 -10.38
CA ASN A 180 23.86 6.95 -10.21
C ASN A 180 23.17 7.17 -11.57
N VAL A 181 23.92 7.59 -12.60
CA VAL A 181 23.40 7.75 -13.96
C VAL A 181 22.88 6.41 -14.49
N ALA A 182 23.64 5.32 -14.34
CA ALA A 182 23.26 3.99 -14.80
C ALA A 182 21.98 3.49 -14.10
N LEU A 183 21.90 3.62 -12.78
CA LEU A 183 20.72 3.25 -11.98
C LEU A 183 19.49 4.07 -12.38
N THR A 184 19.64 5.38 -12.50
CA THR A 184 18.55 6.27 -12.91
C THR A 184 18.05 5.91 -14.29
N LYS A 185 18.97 5.65 -15.24
CA LYS A 185 18.62 5.22 -16.60
C LYS A 185 17.81 3.93 -16.59
N GLN A 186 18.23 2.94 -15.81
CA GLN A 186 17.52 1.66 -15.67
C GLN A 186 16.08 1.83 -15.22
N VAL A 187 15.83 2.73 -14.25
CA VAL A 187 14.47 3.02 -13.76
C VAL A 187 13.63 3.76 -14.80
N VAL A 188 14.25 4.69 -15.54
CA VAL A 188 13.54 5.48 -16.58
C VAL A 188 13.15 4.62 -17.78
N GLU A 189 13.98 3.64 -18.13
CA GLU A 189 13.72 2.74 -19.26
C GLU A 189 12.64 1.69 -18.95
N TYR A 190 12.43 1.36 -17.68
CA TYR A 190 11.35 0.50 -17.22
C TYR A 190 10.02 1.24 -17.21
#